data_1834cd08f40f6a6be339ae1fe74e1d8f
#
_entry.id   1834cd08f40f6a6be339ae1fe74e1d8f
#
_cell.length_a   1.000
_cell.length_b   1.000
_cell.length_c   1.000
_cell.angle_alpha   90.00
_cell.angle_beta   90.00
_cell.angle_gamma   90.00
#
_symmetry.space_group_name_H-M   'P 1'
#
loop_
_entity.id
_entity.type
_entity.pdbx_description
1 polymer ?
#
loop_
_entity_poly.entity_id
_entity_poly.type
_entity_poly.pdbx_seq_one_letter_code
_entity_poly.pdbx_strand_id
1 'polypeptide(L)'
;MSGPGVSVVICVYTEDRWEDILAAVASVRAQAYPALETLLVVDHNQALLDRLAKEYKETPEVRVLANAGPRGLSAGRNTGIAASRGEVVAFLDDDAVAERNWLKYFAEGYDDPRVMAVGGRTEPIWASGRRPDWFPEEFDWVVGCTYRGLPGGRTKVRNVLGGNASFRRTAFDVAGGFATGIGRDGDRLPLGCEETELCIRLTRARPDAVLLIDDRAVIHHRVPGPRERFRYFRTRTYAEGLSKALVARSVGADKGLESERRYTTRVLPAGVARGLRDALLARPGGAGRAGAIVAGVLTAAGGYVVGSVRVRRGGATYAVAGIEGSPGAEGGTG
;
A
#
# COMPACT_ATOMS: atom_id res chain seq x y z
N MET A 1 -16.10 13.03 21.40
CA MET A 1 -15.46 13.80 20.30
C MET A 1 -15.80 13.08 19.01
N SER A 2 -16.52 13.72 18.12
CA SER A 2 -16.83 13.16 16.82
C SER A 2 -15.59 13.35 15.91
N GLY A 3 -14.78 12.33 15.79
CA GLY A 3 -13.70 12.32 14.80
C GLY A 3 -14.25 12.23 13.37
N PRO A 4 -13.39 12.23 12.33
CA PRO A 4 -13.81 12.23 10.93
C PRO A 4 -14.51 10.93 10.55
N GLY A 5 -15.58 11.00 9.75
CA GLY A 5 -16.21 9.81 9.17
C GLY A 5 -15.21 9.08 8.25
N VAL A 6 -15.02 7.78 8.46
CA VAL A 6 -14.05 6.97 7.68
C VAL A 6 -14.79 6.00 6.78
N SER A 7 -14.57 6.08 5.46
CA SER A 7 -14.94 5.05 4.50
C SER A 7 -13.75 4.08 4.33
N VAL A 8 -14.01 2.77 4.42
CA VAL A 8 -12.98 1.75 4.19
C VAL A 8 -13.15 1.15 2.81
N VAL A 9 -12.09 1.15 1.99
CA VAL A 9 -12.07 0.56 0.65
C VAL A 9 -11.23 -0.72 0.66
N ILE A 10 -11.83 -1.81 0.20
CA ILE A 10 -11.18 -3.11 0.01
C ILE A 10 -11.34 -3.48 -1.46
N CYS A 11 -10.23 -3.56 -2.20
CA CYS A 11 -10.24 -4.00 -3.60
C CYS A 11 -10.07 -5.51 -3.66
N VAL A 12 -10.96 -6.19 -4.39
CA VAL A 12 -11.02 -7.64 -4.50
C VAL A 12 -11.04 -8.08 -5.97
N TYR A 13 -10.44 -9.24 -6.31
CA TYR A 13 -10.31 -9.64 -7.72
C TYR A 13 -10.49 -11.13 -8.00
N THR A 14 -10.39 -12.01 -6.97
CA THR A 14 -10.47 -13.48 -7.14
C THR A 14 -11.30 -14.13 -6.04
N GLU A 15 -12.03 -15.18 -6.40
CA GLU A 15 -12.78 -16.01 -5.46
C GLU A 15 -11.87 -16.90 -4.60
N ASP A 16 -10.62 -17.13 -5.00
CA ASP A 16 -9.64 -17.92 -4.24
C ASP A 16 -9.36 -17.32 -2.85
N ARG A 17 -9.67 -16.04 -2.66
CA ARG A 17 -9.50 -15.32 -1.41
C ARG A 17 -10.82 -15.10 -0.64
N TRP A 18 -11.84 -15.90 -0.94
CA TRP A 18 -13.16 -15.72 -0.34
C TRP A 18 -13.12 -15.57 1.18
N GLU A 19 -12.48 -16.52 1.87
CA GLU A 19 -12.36 -16.49 3.34
C GLU A 19 -11.54 -15.29 3.84
N ASP A 20 -10.52 -14.88 3.11
CA ASP A 20 -9.73 -13.71 3.44
C ASP A 20 -10.55 -12.43 3.30
N ILE A 21 -11.34 -12.31 2.23
CA ILE A 21 -12.25 -11.17 2.02
C ILE A 21 -13.28 -11.07 3.16
N LEU A 22 -13.89 -12.19 3.54
CA LEU A 22 -14.84 -12.21 4.66
C LEU A 22 -14.18 -11.80 5.97
N ALA A 23 -12.96 -12.28 6.24
CA ALA A 23 -12.20 -11.92 7.44
C ALA A 23 -11.80 -10.43 7.44
N ALA A 24 -11.40 -9.87 6.29
CA ALA A 24 -11.10 -8.46 6.15
C ALA A 24 -12.32 -7.58 6.48
N VAL A 25 -13.48 -7.88 5.88
CA VAL A 25 -14.75 -7.15 6.16
C VAL A 25 -15.16 -7.30 7.61
N ALA A 26 -15.11 -8.51 8.17
CA ALA A 26 -15.45 -8.75 9.57
C ALA A 26 -14.55 -7.93 10.51
N SER A 27 -13.27 -7.78 10.22
CA SER A 27 -12.33 -6.98 11.02
C SER A 27 -12.67 -5.48 10.98
N VAL A 28 -13.15 -4.97 9.85
CA VAL A 28 -13.62 -3.57 9.73
C VAL A 28 -14.92 -3.37 10.53
N ARG A 29 -15.85 -4.31 10.46
CA ARG A 29 -17.12 -4.26 11.23
C ARG A 29 -16.90 -4.35 12.74
N ALA A 30 -15.81 -4.99 13.18
CA ALA A 30 -15.44 -5.15 14.59
C ALA A 30 -14.64 -3.96 15.18
N GLN A 31 -14.44 -2.87 14.42
CA GLN A 31 -13.64 -1.74 14.88
C GLN A 31 -14.28 -1.03 16.08
N ALA A 32 -13.44 -0.62 17.06
CA ALA A 32 -13.88 0.18 18.20
C ALA A 32 -14.28 1.61 17.79
N TYR A 33 -13.71 2.14 16.71
CA TYR A 33 -14.13 3.33 16.01
C TYR A 33 -14.87 2.89 14.75
N PRO A 34 -16.19 2.99 14.67
CA PRO A 34 -16.96 2.40 13.57
C PRO A 34 -16.64 3.08 12.24
N ALA A 35 -16.47 2.26 11.20
CA ALA A 35 -16.43 2.76 9.83
C ALA A 35 -17.80 3.35 9.46
N LEU A 36 -17.79 4.43 8.68
CA LEU A 36 -19.01 4.99 8.10
C LEU A 36 -19.62 4.02 7.07
N GLU A 37 -18.78 3.37 6.31
CA GLU A 37 -19.11 2.36 5.31
C GLU A 37 -17.88 1.53 4.94
N THR A 38 -18.11 0.34 4.42
CA THR A 38 -17.11 -0.51 3.78
C THR A 38 -17.45 -0.66 2.31
N LEU A 39 -16.51 -0.33 1.43
CA LEU A 39 -16.65 -0.42 -0.03
C LEU A 39 -15.82 -1.60 -0.53
N LEU A 40 -16.50 -2.67 -0.98
CA LEU A 40 -15.86 -3.79 -1.68
C LEU A 40 -15.85 -3.48 -3.17
N VAL A 41 -14.69 -3.17 -3.73
CA VAL A 41 -14.55 -2.86 -5.15
C VAL A 41 -14.01 -4.09 -5.88
N VAL A 42 -14.85 -4.68 -6.71
CA VAL A 42 -14.56 -5.93 -7.45
C VAL A 42 -13.91 -5.60 -8.79
N ASP A 43 -12.68 -6.08 -8.98
CA ASP A 43 -11.88 -5.80 -10.17
C ASP A 43 -12.16 -6.81 -11.30
N HIS A 44 -13.11 -6.48 -12.19
CA HIS A 44 -13.44 -7.23 -13.43
C HIS A 44 -13.69 -8.75 -13.22
N ASN A 45 -14.42 -9.09 -12.16
CA ASN A 45 -14.85 -10.47 -11.86
C ASN A 45 -16.34 -10.49 -11.53
N GLN A 46 -17.20 -10.80 -12.52
CA GLN A 46 -18.64 -10.78 -12.37
C GLN A 46 -19.13 -11.82 -11.37
N ALA A 47 -18.57 -13.03 -11.37
CA ALA A 47 -18.97 -14.09 -10.43
C ALA A 47 -18.72 -13.68 -8.97
N LEU A 48 -17.56 -13.07 -8.70
CA LEU A 48 -17.22 -12.55 -7.38
C LEU A 48 -18.14 -11.38 -7.00
N LEU A 49 -18.45 -10.49 -7.95
CA LEU A 49 -19.38 -9.36 -7.74
C LEU A 49 -20.75 -9.86 -7.29
N ASP A 50 -21.34 -10.80 -8.02
CA ASP A 50 -22.66 -11.35 -7.74
C ASP A 50 -22.69 -12.09 -6.40
N ARG A 51 -21.61 -12.85 -6.11
CA ARG A 51 -21.48 -13.59 -4.86
C ARG A 51 -21.39 -12.67 -3.65
N LEU A 52 -20.58 -11.61 -3.72
CA LEU A 52 -20.45 -10.61 -2.65
C LEU A 52 -21.71 -9.77 -2.50
N ALA A 53 -22.37 -9.39 -3.60
CA ALA A 53 -23.65 -8.66 -3.54
C ALA A 53 -24.74 -9.49 -2.84
N LYS A 54 -24.76 -10.80 -3.05
CA LYS A 54 -25.66 -11.72 -2.34
C LYS A 54 -25.30 -11.84 -0.86
N GLU A 55 -24.01 -11.99 -0.54
CA GLU A 55 -23.49 -12.15 0.83
C GLU A 55 -23.84 -10.95 1.70
N TYR A 56 -23.66 -9.73 1.18
CA TYR A 56 -23.84 -8.50 1.95
C TYR A 56 -25.17 -7.79 1.67
N LYS A 57 -26.15 -8.47 1.05
CA LYS A 57 -27.48 -7.90 0.72
C LYS A 57 -28.17 -7.26 1.92
N GLU A 58 -28.11 -7.91 3.08
CA GLU A 58 -28.75 -7.46 4.31
C GLU A 58 -27.81 -6.67 5.23
N THR A 59 -26.67 -6.18 4.70
CA THR A 59 -25.63 -5.47 5.46
C THR A 59 -25.43 -4.08 4.87
N PRO A 60 -26.26 -3.09 5.20
CA PRO A 60 -26.29 -1.79 4.51
C PRO A 60 -25.02 -0.97 4.65
N GLU A 61 -24.19 -1.24 5.66
CA GLU A 61 -22.88 -0.62 5.85
C GLU A 61 -21.81 -1.16 4.90
N VAL A 62 -22.05 -2.29 4.19
CA VAL A 62 -21.15 -2.86 3.19
C VAL A 62 -21.73 -2.65 1.80
N ARG A 63 -21.01 -1.96 0.94
CA ARG A 63 -21.42 -1.69 -0.43
C ARG A 63 -20.49 -2.41 -1.39
N VAL A 64 -21.04 -3.22 -2.27
CA VAL A 64 -20.30 -3.96 -3.29
C VAL A 64 -20.40 -3.21 -4.61
N LEU A 65 -19.26 -2.91 -5.22
CA LEU A 65 -19.16 -2.07 -6.42
C LEU A 65 -18.28 -2.77 -7.47
N ALA A 66 -18.65 -2.67 -8.74
CA ALA A 66 -17.76 -3.03 -9.83
C ALA A 66 -16.68 -1.95 -10.02
N ASN A 67 -15.43 -2.35 -10.31
CA ASN A 67 -14.41 -1.39 -10.73
C ASN A 67 -14.84 -0.70 -12.03
N ALA A 68 -15.04 0.62 -11.98
CA ALA A 68 -15.47 1.43 -13.11
C ALA A 68 -14.33 1.77 -14.09
N GLY A 69 -13.07 1.64 -13.66
CA GLY A 69 -11.88 1.96 -14.45
C GLY A 69 -11.27 0.73 -15.14
N PRO A 70 -10.08 0.87 -15.71
CA PRO A 70 -9.34 -0.26 -16.27
C PRO A 70 -8.99 -1.28 -15.17
N ARG A 71 -8.70 -2.53 -15.58
CA ARG A 71 -8.26 -3.56 -14.65
C ARG A 71 -7.03 -3.13 -13.86
N GLY A 72 -7.01 -3.39 -12.55
CA GLY A 72 -5.88 -3.15 -11.67
C GLY A 72 -6.21 -2.39 -10.39
N LEU A 73 -5.34 -2.54 -9.39
CA LEU A 73 -5.53 -2.04 -8.03
C LEU A 73 -5.74 -0.52 -7.95
N SER A 74 -4.98 0.27 -8.72
CA SER A 74 -5.09 1.73 -8.74
C SER A 74 -6.47 2.19 -9.20
N ALA A 75 -7.03 1.57 -10.25
CA ALA A 75 -8.36 1.91 -10.74
C ALA A 75 -9.46 1.47 -9.76
N GLY A 76 -9.31 0.29 -9.15
CA GLY A 76 -10.21 -0.17 -8.09
C GLY A 76 -10.23 0.80 -6.91
N ARG A 77 -9.05 1.25 -6.43
CA ARG A 77 -8.97 2.28 -5.38
C ARG A 77 -9.64 3.59 -5.80
N ASN A 78 -9.43 4.05 -7.03
CA ASN A 78 -10.07 5.27 -7.56
C ASN A 78 -11.59 5.14 -7.59
N THR A 79 -12.12 3.98 -7.99
CA THR A 79 -13.57 3.69 -7.92
C THR A 79 -14.08 3.78 -6.48
N GLY A 80 -13.34 3.20 -5.52
CA GLY A 80 -13.66 3.30 -4.10
C GLY A 80 -13.64 4.73 -3.57
N ILE A 81 -12.63 5.54 -3.94
CA ILE A 81 -12.52 6.95 -3.57
C ILE A 81 -13.73 7.74 -4.08
N ALA A 82 -14.07 7.59 -5.37
CA ALA A 82 -15.19 8.29 -5.98
C ALA A 82 -16.54 7.94 -5.31
N ALA A 83 -16.71 6.70 -4.87
CA ALA A 83 -17.93 6.23 -4.22
C ALA A 83 -17.97 6.50 -2.70
N SER A 84 -16.85 6.90 -2.09
CA SER A 84 -16.74 7.11 -0.65
C SER A 84 -17.48 8.36 -0.17
N ARG A 85 -18.04 8.30 1.04
CA ARG A 85 -18.77 9.40 1.69
C ARG A 85 -18.02 9.99 2.89
N GLY A 86 -17.02 9.27 3.39
CA GLY A 86 -16.24 9.69 4.56
C GLY A 86 -15.32 10.87 4.26
N GLU A 87 -14.99 11.63 5.28
CA GLU A 87 -13.95 12.68 5.23
C GLU A 87 -12.56 12.07 5.05
N VAL A 88 -12.41 10.82 5.50
CA VAL A 88 -11.20 10.02 5.38
C VAL A 88 -11.54 8.73 4.62
N VAL A 89 -10.67 8.36 3.70
CA VAL A 89 -10.73 7.09 2.97
C VAL A 89 -9.56 6.23 3.42
N ALA A 90 -9.86 5.10 4.05
CA ALA A 90 -8.89 4.11 4.47
C ALA A 90 -8.86 2.93 3.49
N PHE A 91 -7.69 2.37 3.26
CA PHE A 91 -7.48 1.20 2.39
C PHE A 91 -7.01 0.02 3.23
N LEU A 92 -7.63 -1.14 3.00
CA LEU A 92 -7.28 -2.43 3.57
C LEU A 92 -7.16 -3.45 2.43
N ASP A 93 -6.07 -4.20 2.39
CA ASP A 93 -5.92 -5.28 1.40
C ASP A 93 -6.91 -6.43 1.70
N ASP A 94 -7.36 -7.14 0.66
CA ASP A 94 -8.35 -8.21 0.73
C ASP A 94 -7.84 -9.49 1.45
N ASP A 95 -6.55 -9.56 1.73
CA ASP A 95 -5.86 -10.63 2.47
C ASP A 95 -5.27 -10.13 3.80
N ALA A 96 -5.86 -9.07 4.37
CA ALA A 96 -5.44 -8.49 5.63
C ALA A 96 -6.59 -8.37 6.65
N VAL A 97 -6.25 -8.50 7.94
CA VAL A 97 -7.19 -8.36 9.07
C VAL A 97 -6.71 -7.21 9.95
N ALA A 98 -7.59 -6.25 10.20
CA ALA A 98 -7.29 -5.08 11.01
C ALA A 98 -7.48 -5.35 12.51
N GLU A 99 -6.58 -4.85 13.35
CA GLU A 99 -6.78 -4.86 14.80
C GLU A 99 -7.92 -3.92 15.22
N ARG A 100 -8.56 -4.22 16.37
CA ARG A 100 -9.76 -3.56 16.87
C ARG A 100 -9.69 -2.02 16.94
N ASN A 101 -8.50 -1.45 17.13
CA ASN A 101 -8.29 0.00 17.25
C ASN A 101 -7.68 0.64 16.01
N TRP A 102 -7.60 -0.08 14.89
CA TRP A 102 -6.95 0.39 13.67
C TRP A 102 -7.54 1.71 13.17
N LEU A 103 -8.87 1.81 12.97
CA LEU A 103 -9.53 3.04 12.55
C LEU A 103 -9.46 4.16 13.60
N LYS A 104 -9.47 3.81 14.89
CA LYS A 104 -9.28 4.78 15.97
C LYS A 104 -7.95 5.52 15.82
N TYR A 105 -6.86 4.79 15.61
CA TYR A 105 -5.54 5.38 15.49
C TYR A 105 -5.38 6.18 14.19
N PHE A 106 -6.06 5.78 13.12
CA PHE A 106 -6.14 6.61 11.93
C PHE A 106 -6.90 7.91 12.21
N ALA A 107 -8.09 7.84 12.80
CA ALA A 107 -8.90 9.02 13.11
C ALA A 107 -8.15 10.04 13.98
N GLU A 108 -7.47 9.57 15.04
CA GLU A 108 -6.61 10.41 15.90
C GLU A 108 -5.48 11.12 15.13
N GLY A 109 -5.04 10.58 14.00
CA GLY A 109 -4.00 11.19 13.18
C GLY A 109 -4.46 12.46 12.46
N TYR A 110 -5.77 12.65 12.29
CA TYR A 110 -6.37 13.74 11.53
C TYR A 110 -6.80 14.95 12.38
N ASP A 111 -6.41 15.02 13.65
CA ASP A 111 -6.67 16.20 14.50
C ASP A 111 -5.99 17.47 13.96
N ASP A 112 -4.80 17.34 13.34
CA ASP A 112 -4.14 18.43 12.61
C ASP A 112 -4.70 18.50 11.17
N PRO A 113 -5.30 19.63 10.73
CA PRO A 113 -5.86 19.79 9.39
C PRO A 113 -4.81 19.70 8.27
N ARG A 114 -3.52 19.81 8.58
CA ARG A 114 -2.43 19.61 7.61
C ARG A 114 -2.15 18.14 7.33
N VAL A 115 -2.61 17.22 8.20
CA VAL A 115 -2.43 15.78 7.98
C VAL A 115 -3.35 15.33 6.85
N MET A 116 -2.72 14.88 5.77
CA MET A 116 -3.39 14.45 4.56
C MET A 116 -3.37 12.93 4.36
N ALA A 117 -2.45 12.23 5.03
CA ALA A 117 -2.41 10.77 5.03
C ALA A 117 -1.87 10.21 6.35
N VAL A 118 -2.40 9.07 6.77
CA VAL A 118 -1.89 8.28 7.90
C VAL A 118 -1.75 6.83 7.46
N GLY A 119 -0.54 6.29 7.54
CA GLY A 119 -0.25 4.88 7.34
C GLY A 119 -0.14 4.14 8.65
N GLY A 120 -0.38 2.85 8.62
CA GLY A 120 -0.25 1.97 9.76
C GLY A 120 0.93 0.99 9.65
N ARG A 121 0.99 0.05 10.58
CA ARG A 121 1.92 -1.06 10.64
C ARG A 121 1.27 -2.32 10.09
N THR A 122 1.94 -3.01 9.20
CA THR A 122 1.50 -4.26 8.60
C THR A 122 2.41 -5.39 9.05
N GLU A 123 1.84 -6.38 9.73
CA GLU A 123 2.55 -7.56 10.22
C GLU A 123 2.28 -8.78 9.34
N PRO A 124 3.30 -9.59 9.01
CA PRO A 124 3.10 -10.76 8.16
C PRO A 124 2.53 -11.94 8.96
N ILE A 125 1.50 -12.59 8.40
CA ILE A 125 1.07 -13.94 8.79
C ILE A 125 1.61 -14.91 7.73
N TRP A 126 2.67 -15.62 8.07
CA TRP A 126 3.34 -16.54 7.16
C TRP A 126 2.54 -17.84 7.02
N ALA A 127 2.32 -18.32 5.79
CA ALA A 127 1.60 -19.58 5.53
C ALA A 127 2.31 -20.78 6.14
N SER A 128 3.65 -20.75 6.26
CA SER A 128 4.45 -21.77 6.95
C SER A 128 4.39 -21.68 8.49
N GLY A 129 3.61 -20.75 9.05
CA GLY A 129 3.49 -20.49 10.49
C GLY A 129 4.63 -19.66 11.09
N ARG A 130 5.72 -19.42 10.35
CA ARG A 130 6.87 -18.62 10.80
C ARG A 130 7.61 -18.00 9.63
N ARG A 131 8.34 -16.94 9.92
CA ARG A 131 9.25 -16.31 8.95
C ARG A 131 10.26 -17.34 8.42
N PRO A 132 10.50 -17.45 7.11
CA PRO A 132 11.60 -18.25 6.58
C PRO A 132 12.94 -17.76 7.14
N ASP A 133 13.81 -18.67 7.60
CA ASP A 133 15.05 -18.33 8.29
C ASP A 133 16.00 -17.42 7.50
N TRP A 134 15.93 -17.52 6.17
CA TRP A 134 16.72 -16.71 5.24
C TRP A 134 16.12 -15.33 4.95
N PHE A 135 14.82 -15.08 5.27
CA PHE A 135 14.10 -13.86 4.88
C PHE A 135 14.43 -12.71 5.86
N PRO A 136 15.10 -11.63 5.40
CA PRO A 136 15.48 -10.52 6.26
C PRO A 136 14.33 -9.55 6.50
N GLU A 137 14.13 -9.10 7.73
CA GLU A 137 13.10 -8.13 8.13
C GLU A 137 13.23 -6.78 7.40
N GLU A 138 14.42 -6.45 6.94
CA GLU A 138 14.68 -5.27 6.12
C GLU A 138 13.90 -5.30 4.80
N PHE A 139 13.53 -6.48 4.33
CA PHE A 139 12.81 -6.68 3.06
C PHE A 139 11.36 -7.11 3.24
N ASP A 140 10.73 -6.93 4.41
CA ASP A 140 9.32 -7.25 4.62
C ASP A 140 8.38 -6.54 3.63
N TRP A 141 8.79 -5.40 3.11
CA TRP A 141 8.07 -4.71 2.03
C TRP A 141 7.89 -5.57 0.76
N VAL A 142 8.74 -6.55 0.52
CA VAL A 142 8.62 -7.51 -0.60
C VAL A 142 7.31 -8.27 -0.52
N VAL A 143 6.86 -8.57 0.69
CA VAL A 143 5.59 -9.26 0.97
C VAL A 143 4.48 -8.31 1.42
N GLY A 144 4.66 -6.98 1.25
CA GLY A 144 3.65 -5.97 1.56
C GLY A 144 3.60 -5.56 3.03
N CYS A 145 4.62 -5.88 3.82
CA CYS A 145 4.64 -5.64 5.25
C CYS A 145 5.59 -4.52 5.67
N THR A 146 5.39 -4.02 6.88
CA THR A 146 6.25 -3.02 7.49
C THR A 146 7.63 -3.60 7.72
N TYR A 147 8.65 -2.92 7.22
CA TYR A 147 10.02 -3.42 7.22
C TYR A 147 10.91 -2.73 8.26
N ARG A 148 11.95 -3.42 8.67
CA ARG A 148 12.96 -2.87 9.58
C ARG A 148 13.65 -1.65 8.95
N GLY A 149 13.56 -0.51 9.63
CA GLY A 149 14.11 0.77 9.19
C GLY A 149 13.07 1.86 8.98
N LEU A 150 11.77 1.52 8.97
CA LEU A 150 10.71 2.51 9.13
C LEU A 150 10.73 3.09 10.56
N PRO A 151 10.39 4.38 10.73
CA PRO A 151 10.29 4.98 12.05
C PRO A 151 9.15 4.35 12.85
N GLY A 152 9.33 4.21 14.17
CA GLY A 152 8.29 3.81 15.10
C GLY A 152 7.50 4.99 15.64
N GLY A 153 6.39 4.70 16.31
CA GLY A 153 5.48 5.68 16.88
C GLY A 153 4.71 6.46 15.83
N ARG A 154 4.10 7.59 16.24
CA ARG A 154 3.45 8.53 15.31
C ARG A 154 4.49 9.50 14.76
N THR A 155 4.93 9.29 13.53
CA THR A 155 6.08 9.99 12.95
C THR A 155 5.78 10.48 11.52
N LYS A 156 6.32 11.65 11.15
CA LYS A 156 6.25 12.16 9.78
C LYS A 156 7.06 11.29 8.83
N VAL A 157 6.47 10.98 7.69
CA VAL A 157 7.08 10.17 6.62
C VAL A 157 6.91 10.85 5.27
N ARG A 158 7.70 10.43 4.27
CA ARG A 158 7.53 10.90 2.90
C ARG A 158 6.30 10.28 2.22
N ASN A 159 6.03 9.02 2.49
CA ASN A 159 4.91 8.27 1.94
C ASN A 159 4.44 7.18 2.92
N VAL A 160 3.18 6.83 2.81
CA VAL A 160 2.55 5.71 3.51
C VAL A 160 2.65 4.43 2.68
N LEU A 161 2.32 3.26 3.26
CA LEU A 161 2.28 1.96 2.57
C LEU A 161 0.84 1.64 2.16
N GLY A 162 0.60 1.39 0.88
CA GLY A 162 -0.72 1.39 0.26
C GLY A 162 -1.74 0.39 0.79
N GLY A 163 -1.31 -0.78 1.30
CA GLY A 163 -2.21 -1.80 1.86
C GLY A 163 -2.69 -1.50 3.28
N ASN A 164 -2.12 -0.50 3.94
CA ASN A 164 -2.48 -0.04 5.28
C ASN A 164 -2.31 1.47 5.37
N ALA A 165 -3.17 2.20 4.70
CA ALA A 165 -3.10 3.65 4.62
C ALA A 165 -4.49 4.27 4.63
N SER A 166 -4.56 5.51 5.10
CA SER A 166 -5.73 6.35 4.97
C SER A 166 -5.33 7.72 4.42
N PHE A 167 -6.26 8.38 3.75
CA PHE A 167 -6.07 9.71 3.20
C PHE A 167 -7.28 10.57 3.55
N ARG A 168 -7.04 11.83 3.88
CA ARG A 168 -8.11 12.83 3.88
C ARG A 168 -8.65 12.94 2.46
N ARG A 169 -9.97 12.93 2.27
CA ARG A 169 -10.58 12.96 0.92
C ARG A 169 -10.10 14.13 0.08
N THR A 170 -9.93 15.28 0.68
CA THR A 170 -9.38 16.47 0.00
C THR A 170 -7.95 16.29 -0.51
N ALA A 171 -7.22 15.25 -0.10
CA ALA A 171 -5.93 14.90 -0.71
C ALA A 171 -6.08 14.52 -2.17
N PHE A 172 -7.19 13.87 -2.53
CA PHE A 172 -7.49 13.46 -3.90
C PHE A 172 -7.99 14.62 -4.77
N ASP A 173 -8.63 15.63 -4.15
CA ASP A 173 -9.01 16.87 -4.86
C ASP A 173 -7.75 17.65 -5.28
N VAL A 174 -6.72 17.62 -4.44
CA VAL A 174 -5.44 18.33 -4.69
C VAL A 174 -4.52 17.55 -5.62
N ALA A 175 -4.37 16.25 -5.40
CA ALA A 175 -3.37 15.43 -6.09
C ALA A 175 -3.94 14.56 -7.22
N GLY A 176 -5.27 14.47 -7.36
CA GLY A 176 -5.93 13.47 -8.17
C GLY A 176 -5.86 12.08 -7.53
N GLY A 177 -6.40 11.07 -8.20
CA GLY A 177 -6.40 9.68 -7.76
C GLY A 177 -5.05 8.97 -7.90
N PHE A 178 -5.06 7.68 -7.64
CA PHE A 178 -3.92 6.81 -7.93
C PHE A 178 -3.65 6.74 -9.42
N ALA A 179 -2.39 6.82 -9.81
CA ALA A 179 -1.99 6.70 -11.21
C ALA A 179 -2.26 5.26 -11.73
N THR A 180 -3.02 5.16 -12.82
CA THR A 180 -3.24 3.88 -13.52
C THR A 180 -2.03 3.56 -14.39
N GLY A 181 -1.63 2.28 -14.46
CA GLY A 181 -0.41 1.85 -15.15
C GLY A 181 0.82 1.74 -14.26
N ILE A 182 0.73 2.18 -12.99
CA ILE A 182 1.61 1.80 -11.89
C ILE A 182 0.79 0.96 -10.91
N GLY A 183 1.40 -0.03 -10.28
CA GLY A 183 0.72 -0.92 -9.35
C GLY A 183 0.50 -2.31 -9.94
N ARG A 184 -0.24 -3.14 -9.21
CA ARG A 184 -0.51 -4.53 -9.63
C ARG A 184 -1.61 -4.57 -10.68
N ASP A 185 -1.31 -5.23 -11.79
CA ASP A 185 -2.23 -5.50 -12.90
C ASP A 185 -2.19 -7.00 -13.19
N GLY A 186 -2.99 -7.78 -12.47
CA GLY A 186 -3.15 -9.23 -12.68
C GLY A 186 -1.83 -10.00 -12.76
N ASP A 187 -1.63 -10.73 -13.87
CA ASP A 187 -0.47 -11.62 -14.09
C ASP A 187 0.82 -10.91 -14.55
N ARG A 188 0.79 -9.60 -14.73
CA ARG A 188 1.98 -8.84 -15.10
C ARG A 188 2.96 -8.71 -13.93
N LEU A 189 4.20 -8.26 -14.22
CA LEU A 189 5.18 -7.97 -13.18
C LEU A 189 4.54 -7.10 -12.08
N PRO A 190 4.68 -7.49 -10.79
CA PRO A 190 4.04 -6.80 -9.68
C PRO A 190 4.74 -5.45 -9.44
N LEU A 191 4.42 -4.46 -10.28
CA LEU A 191 4.85 -3.09 -10.08
C LEU A 191 4.18 -2.55 -8.81
N GLY A 192 4.83 -1.62 -8.15
CA GLY A 192 4.33 -0.95 -6.95
C GLY A 192 4.66 0.52 -7.01
N CYS A 193 4.64 1.19 -5.84
CA CYS A 193 4.93 2.61 -5.68
C CYS A 193 3.81 3.56 -6.15
N GLU A 194 2.60 3.09 -6.38
CA GLU A 194 1.44 3.94 -6.71
C GLU A 194 1.11 4.91 -5.57
N GLU A 195 1.20 4.45 -4.32
CA GLU A 195 1.03 5.30 -3.13
C GLU A 195 2.19 6.27 -2.94
N THR A 196 3.41 5.86 -3.26
CA THR A 196 4.59 6.71 -3.19
C THR A 196 4.48 7.86 -4.20
N GLU A 197 4.07 7.56 -5.41
CA GLU A 197 3.82 8.54 -6.48
C GLU A 197 2.74 9.55 -6.07
N LEU A 198 1.59 9.06 -5.56
CA LEU A 198 0.51 9.90 -5.06
C LEU A 198 0.99 10.82 -3.92
N CYS A 199 1.71 10.29 -2.95
CA CYS A 199 2.25 11.06 -1.83
C CYS A 199 3.20 12.18 -2.30
N ILE A 200 4.04 11.91 -3.30
CA ILE A 200 4.95 12.91 -3.86
C ILE A 200 4.17 14.01 -4.63
N ARG A 201 3.15 13.64 -5.44
CA ARG A 201 2.28 14.62 -6.09
C ARG A 201 1.57 15.50 -5.08
N LEU A 202 0.99 14.87 -4.05
CA LEU A 202 0.29 15.57 -2.98
C LEU A 202 1.18 16.60 -2.28
N THR A 203 2.36 16.20 -1.82
CA THR A 203 3.29 17.11 -1.10
C THR A 203 3.91 18.19 -2.01
N ARG A 204 3.88 18.01 -3.32
CA ARG A 204 4.25 19.06 -4.29
C ARG A 204 3.13 20.07 -4.46
N ALA A 205 1.91 19.59 -4.64
CA ALA A 205 0.75 20.46 -4.82
C ALA A 205 0.38 21.19 -3.52
N ARG A 206 0.66 20.56 -2.36
CA ARG A 206 0.42 21.11 -1.03
C ARG A 206 1.66 20.94 -0.14
N PRO A 207 2.61 21.90 -0.15
CA PRO A 207 3.88 21.80 0.57
C PRO A 207 3.78 21.72 2.09
N ASP A 208 2.69 22.21 2.67
CA ASP A 208 2.37 22.12 4.11
C ASP A 208 1.73 20.79 4.51
N ALA A 209 1.40 19.92 3.54
CA ALA A 209 0.81 18.61 3.81
C ALA A 209 1.73 17.74 4.66
N VAL A 210 1.14 17.13 5.69
CA VAL A 210 1.80 16.21 6.60
C VAL A 210 1.33 14.80 6.29
N LEU A 211 2.28 13.88 6.10
CA LEU A 211 2.02 12.45 5.99
C LEU A 211 2.60 11.78 7.23
N LEU A 212 1.82 10.93 7.89
CA LEU A 212 2.21 10.24 9.12
C LEU A 212 2.26 8.73 8.92
N ILE A 213 3.05 8.07 9.72
CA ILE A 213 2.86 6.68 10.09
C ILE A 213 2.50 6.62 11.57
N ASP A 214 1.56 5.75 11.95
CA ASP A 214 1.24 5.45 13.34
C ASP A 214 1.29 3.93 13.50
N ASP A 215 2.34 3.43 14.15
CA ASP A 215 2.60 2.00 14.28
C ASP A 215 1.61 1.26 15.22
N ARG A 216 0.71 1.99 15.88
CA ARG A 216 -0.40 1.44 16.64
C ARG A 216 -1.57 0.99 15.75
N ALA A 217 -1.68 1.55 14.53
CA ALA A 217 -2.69 1.15 13.54
C ALA A 217 -2.24 -0.13 12.82
N VAL A 218 -2.45 -1.28 13.45
CA VAL A 218 -1.92 -2.57 13.01
C VAL A 218 -2.92 -3.33 12.15
N ILE A 219 -2.42 -3.91 11.06
CA ILE A 219 -3.09 -4.97 10.31
C ILE A 219 -2.18 -6.20 10.22
N HIS A 220 -2.79 -7.38 10.11
CA HIS A 220 -2.12 -8.65 9.87
C HIS A 220 -2.38 -9.11 8.44
N HIS A 221 -1.34 -9.15 7.62
CA HIS A 221 -1.42 -9.47 6.21
C HIS A 221 -0.95 -10.90 5.94
N ARG A 222 -1.75 -11.69 5.24
CA ARG A 222 -1.44 -13.06 4.88
C ARG A 222 -0.36 -13.11 3.81
N VAL A 223 0.72 -13.83 4.10
CA VAL A 223 1.81 -14.12 3.16
C VAL A 223 1.65 -15.54 2.65
N PRO A 224 1.14 -15.76 1.44
CA PRO A 224 0.95 -17.11 0.90
C PRO A 224 2.29 -17.79 0.58
N GLY A 225 2.34 -19.14 0.68
CA GLY A 225 3.55 -19.93 0.51
C GLY A 225 4.41 -19.62 -0.72
N PRO A 226 3.84 -19.34 -1.91
CA PRO A 226 4.63 -18.90 -3.07
C PRO A 226 5.43 -17.62 -2.83
N ARG A 227 4.95 -16.69 -1.98
CA ARG A 227 5.67 -15.45 -1.63
C ARG A 227 6.80 -15.67 -0.63
N GLU A 228 6.83 -16.79 0.08
CA GLU A 228 7.90 -17.19 0.99
C GLU A 228 9.15 -17.72 0.26
N ARG A 229 9.09 -17.90 -1.05
CA ARG A 229 10.18 -18.47 -1.85
C ARG A 229 11.16 -17.39 -2.32
N PHE A 230 12.45 -17.71 -2.37
CA PHE A 230 13.50 -16.81 -2.84
C PHE A 230 13.28 -16.32 -4.27
N ARG A 231 12.65 -17.15 -5.15
CA ARG A 231 12.26 -16.74 -6.50
C ARG A 231 11.34 -15.52 -6.47
N TYR A 232 10.30 -15.54 -5.61
CA TYR A 232 9.38 -14.40 -5.47
C TYR A 232 10.12 -13.16 -4.95
N PHE A 233 10.93 -13.31 -3.90
CA PHE A 233 11.76 -12.25 -3.35
C PHE A 233 12.57 -11.54 -4.44
N ARG A 234 13.31 -12.30 -5.25
CA ARG A 234 14.11 -11.76 -6.35
C ARG A 234 13.27 -11.06 -7.42
N THR A 235 12.12 -11.66 -7.80
CA THR A 235 11.23 -11.07 -8.81
C THR A 235 10.64 -9.75 -8.30
N ARG A 236 10.22 -9.71 -7.04
CA ARG A 236 9.61 -8.50 -6.45
C ARG A 236 10.64 -7.39 -6.23
N THR A 237 11.85 -7.71 -5.80
CA THR A 237 12.92 -6.71 -5.66
C THR A 237 13.33 -6.14 -7.02
N TYR A 238 13.38 -6.95 -8.07
CA TYR A 238 13.60 -6.47 -9.44
C TYR A 238 12.48 -5.54 -9.92
N ALA A 239 11.21 -5.93 -9.70
CA ALA A 239 10.04 -5.12 -10.06
C ALA A 239 10.02 -3.78 -9.32
N GLU A 240 10.45 -3.75 -8.06
CA GLU A 240 10.61 -2.51 -7.31
C GLU A 240 11.61 -1.55 -7.95
N GLY A 241 12.75 -2.07 -8.43
CA GLY A 241 13.71 -1.28 -9.17
C GLY A 241 13.11 -0.65 -10.43
N LEU A 242 12.34 -1.43 -11.21
CA LEU A 242 11.59 -0.92 -12.37
C LEU A 242 10.62 0.21 -11.98
N SER A 243 9.81 -0.02 -10.94
CA SER A 243 8.82 0.96 -10.45
C SER A 243 9.49 2.26 -10.02
N LYS A 244 10.61 2.18 -9.29
CA LYS A 244 11.38 3.37 -8.86
C LYS A 244 11.95 4.17 -10.02
N ALA A 245 12.36 3.52 -11.10
CA ALA A 245 12.80 4.21 -12.31
C ALA A 245 11.65 5.00 -12.98
N LEU A 246 10.44 4.43 -13.00
CA LEU A 246 9.24 5.10 -13.50
C LEU A 246 8.88 6.30 -12.63
N VAL A 247 8.80 6.12 -11.32
CA VAL A 247 8.48 7.20 -10.37
C VAL A 247 9.53 8.32 -10.42
N ALA A 248 10.83 7.98 -10.43
CA ALA A 248 11.91 8.97 -10.50
C ALA A 248 11.81 9.86 -11.76
N ARG A 249 11.34 9.32 -12.88
CA ARG A 249 11.11 10.11 -14.09
C ARG A 249 9.95 11.09 -13.94
N SER A 250 8.82 10.65 -13.39
CA SER A 250 7.61 11.48 -13.32
C SER A 250 7.67 12.55 -12.25
N VAL A 251 8.31 12.23 -11.10
CA VAL A 251 8.38 13.14 -9.96
C VAL A 251 9.78 13.71 -9.69
N GLY A 252 10.80 13.42 -10.53
CA GLY A 252 12.18 13.85 -10.37
C GLY A 252 12.98 12.96 -9.41
N ALA A 253 14.25 12.69 -9.76
CA ALA A 253 15.10 11.73 -9.08
C ALA A 253 15.44 12.13 -7.63
N ASP A 254 15.67 13.41 -7.34
CA ASP A 254 16.13 13.87 -6.03
C ASP A 254 15.09 13.60 -4.93
N LYS A 255 13.84 13.90 -5.18
CA LYS A 255 12.73 13.65 -4.22
C LYS A 255 12.25 12.19 -4.23
N GLY A 256 12.42 11.50 -5.35
CA GLY A 256 12.03 10.09 -5.50
C GLY A 256 12.88 9.12 -4.69
N LEU A 257 14.11 9.50 -4.30
CA LEU A 257 15.10 8.59 -3.69
C LEU A 257 15.63 9.04 -2.31
N GLU A 258 15.09 10.11 -1.72
CA GLU A 258 15.60 10.65 -0.45
C GLU A 258 15.48 9.67 0.73
N SER A 259 14.34 9.00 0.88
CA SER A 259 14.13 8.02 1.95
C SER A 259 14.98 6.75 1.77
N GLU A 260 15.35 6.42 0.54
CA GLU A 260 16.18 5.27 0.20
C GLU A 260 17.63 5.44 0.64
N ARG A 261 18.13 6.67 0.76
CA ARG A 261 19.49 6.94 1.22
C ARG A 261 19.77 6.36 2.61
N ARG A 262 18.92 6.69 3.60
CA ARG A 262 19.08 6.15 4.96
C ARG A 262 18.95 4.62 4.96
N TYR A 263 17.98 4.09 4.22
CA TYR A 263 17.75 2.67 4.12
C TYR A 263 18.95 1.94 3.51
N THR A 264 19.46 2.39 2.37
CA THR A 264 20.59 1.75 1.66
C THR A 264 21.94 1.95 2.35
N THR A 265 22.17 3.10 3.03
CA THR A 265 23.48 3.41 3.62
C THR A 265 23.61 3.00 5.09
N ARG A 266 22.50 2.79 5.81
CA ARG A 266 22.53 2.44 7.24
C ARG A 266 21.78 1.15 7.56
N VAL A 267 20.54 1.01 7.09
CA VAL A 267 19.70 -0.12 7.48
C VAL A 267 20.21 -1.43 6.84
N LEU A 268 20.42 -1.44 5.53
CA LEU A 268 20.87 -2.64 4.83
C LEU A 268 22.28 -3.10 5.24
N PRO A 269 23.32 -2.23 5.34
CA PRO A 269 24.61 -2.65 5.85
C PRO A 269 24.58 -3.20 7.27
N ALA A 270 23.78 -2.57 8.16
CA ALA A 270 23.58 -3.09 9.51
C ALA A 270 22.87 -4.46 9.51
N GLY A 271 21.94 -4.69 8.57
CA GLY A 271 21.29 -5.99 8.35
C GLY A 271 22.27 -7.07 7.92
N VAL A 272 23.15 -6.77 6.95
CA VAL A 272 24.24 -7.69 6.54
C VAL A 272 25.14 -8.01 7.72
N ALA A 273 25.59 -7.01 8.47
CA ALA A 273 26.45 -7.21 9.64
C ALA A 273 25.78 -8.08 10.71
N ARG A 274 24.47 -7.89 10.98
CA ARG A 274 23.69 -8.77 11.88
C ARG A 274 23.64 -10.22 11.37
N GLY A 275 23.34 -10.39 10.07
CA GLY A 275 23.28 -11.73 9.48
C GLY A 275 24.62 -12.47 9.54
N LEU A 276 25.73 -11.77 9.26
CA LEU A 276 27.08 -12.35 9.37
C LEU A 276 27.43 -12.68 10.81
N ARG A 277 27.12 -11.79 11.77
CA ARG A 277 27.31 -12.08 13.19
C ARG A 277 26.49 -13.31 13.65
N ASP A 278 25.23 -13.43 13.20
CA ASP A 278 24.40 -14.57 13.52
C ASP A 278 24.96 -15.87 12.91
N ALA A 279 25.52 -15.80 11.69
CA ALA A 279 26.20 -16.94 11.08
C ALA A 279 27.44 -17.37 11.87
N LEU A 280 28.28 -16.42 12.31
CA LEU A 280 29.46 -16.71 13.16
C LEU A 280 29.06 -17.32 14.50
N LEU A 281 27.91 -16.96 15.03
CA LEU A 281 27.35 -17.52 16.26
C LEU A 281 26.53 -18.81 16.03
N ALA A 282 26.62 -19.40 14.84
CA ALA A 282 25.88 -20.62 14.42
C ALA A 282 24.35 -20.49 14.57
N ARG A 283 23.79 -19.28 14.54
CA ARG A 283 22.34 -19.05 14.58
C ARG A 283 21.72 -19.36 13.24
N PRO A 284 20.58 -20.07 13.18
CA PRO A 284 19.92 -20.46 11.94
C PRO A 284 19.64 -19.25 11.03
N GLY A 285 19.85 -19.41 9.73
CA GLY A 285 19.50 -18.43 8.70
C GLY A 285 20.38 -17.18 8.63
N GLY A 286 21.40 -17.00 9.50
CA GLY A 286 22.22 -15.80 9.54
C GLY A 286 22.88 -15.49 8.18
N ALA A 287 23.62 -16.45 7.60
CA ALA A 287 24.24 -16.31 6.28
C ALA A 287 23.18 -16.11 5.17
N GLY A 288 22.05 -16.80 5.25
CA GLY A 288 20.94 -16.66 4.33
C GLY A 288 20.36 -15.24 4.32
N ARG A 289 20.15 -14.62 5.48
CA ARG A 289 19.67 -13.25 5.60
C ARG A 289 20.66 -12.24 5.03
N ALA A 290 21.95 -12.37 5.35
CA ALA A 290 22.99 -11.52 4.80
C ALA A 290 23.04 -11.62 3.26
N GLY A 291 23.05 -12.84 2.73
CA GLY A 291 23.02 -13.12 1.29
C GLY A 291 21.77 -12.59 0.60
N ALA A 292 20.61 -12.74 1.23
CA ALA A 292 19.33 -12.23 0.70
C ALA A 292 19.32 -10.69 0.62
N ILE A 293 19.86 -9.98 1.61
CA ILE A 293 20.01 -8.51 1.57
C ILE A 293 20.86 -8.09 0.37
N VAL A 294 22.02 -8.70 0.20
CA VAL A 294 22.91 -8.39 -0.93
C VAL A 294 22.24 -8.68 -2.28
N ALA A 295 21.63 -9.86 -2.42
CA ALA A 295 20.89 -10.24 -3.61
C ALA A 295 19.73 -9.29 -3.92
N GLY A 296 18.97 -8.86 -2.89
CA GLY A 296 17.86 -7.92 -3.00
C GLY A 296 18.32 -6.55 -3.53
N VAL A 297 19.46 -6.03 -3.00
CA VAL A 297 20.06 -4.78 -3.47
C VAL A 297 20.47 -4.89 -4.94
N LEU A 298 21.18 -5.96 -5.31
CA LEU A 298 21.67 -6.16 -6.68
C LEU A 298 20.53 -6.31 -7.68
N THR A 299 19.48 -7.06 -7.33
CA THR A 299 18.31 -7.25 -8.20
C THR A 299 17.49 -5.97 -8.33
N ALA A 300 17.32 -5.20 -7.27
CA ALA A 300 16.64 -3.90 -7.32
C ALA A 300 17.43 -2.89 -8.16
N ALA A 301 18.78 -2.82 -8.00
CA ALA A 301 19.64 -1.98 -8.83
C ALA A 301 19.56 -2.36 -10.31
N GLY A 302 19.60 -3.66 -10.64
CA GLY A 302 19.41 -4.17 -12.00
C GLY A 302 18.06 -3.76 -12.60
N GLY A 303 16.98 -3.90 -11.82
CA GLY A 303 15.64 -3.44 -12.22
C GLY A 303 15.60 -1.94 -12.49
N TYR A 304 16.23 -1.13 -11.63
CA TYR A 304 16.29 0.33 -11.80
C TYR A 304 17.05 0.74 -13.08
N VAL A 305 18.19 0.10 -13.37
CA VAL A 305 18.95 0.37 -14.59
C VAL A 305 18.12 0.02 -15.83
N VAL A 306 17.52 -1.17 -15.87
CA VAL A 306 16.67 -1.61 -16.99
C VAL A 306 15.47 -0.68 -17.15
N GLY A 307 14.79 -0.33 -16.05
CA GLY A 307 13.68 0.62 -16.05
C GLY A 307 14.10 1.98 -16.60
N SER A 308 15.24 2.52 -16.16
CA SER A 308 15.76 3.81 -16.62
C SER A 308 16.05 3.82 -18.11
N VAL A 309 16.62 2.71 -18.65
CA VAL A 309 16.88 2.58 -20.11
C VAL A 309 15.55 2.51 -20.89
N ARG A 310 14.57 1.69 -20.44
CA ARG A 310 13.27 1.58 -21.10
C ARG A 310 12.54 2.92 -21.15
N VAL A 311 12.55 3.64 -20.04
CA VAL A 311 11.94 4.96 -19.91
C VAL A 311 12.58 5.98 -20.85
N ARG A 312 13.91 6.00 -20.99
CA ARG A 312 14.61 6.88 -21.94
C ARG A 312 14.27 6.57 -23.42
N ARG A 313 13.94 5.32 -23.72
CA ARG A 313 13.56 4.87 -25.08
C ARG A 313 12.06 5.07 -25.40
N GLY A 314 11.33 5.84 -24.60
CA GLY A 314 9.92 6.14 -24.85
C GLY A 314 8.93 5.07 -24.37
N GLY A 315 9.38 4.11 -23.55
CA GLY A 315 8.48 3.11 -22.95
C GLY A 315 7.63 3.68 -21.82
N ALA A 316 6.44 3.11 -21.66
CA ALA A 316 5.33 3.35 -20.74
C ALA A 316 5.35 4.65 -19.90
N THR A 317 4.47 5.56 -20.23
CA THR A 317 3.95 6.61 -19.34
C THR A 317 2.68 6.10 -18.66
N TYR A 318 2.44 6.51 -17.41
CA TYR A 318 1.18 6.24 -16.71
C TYR A 318 0.30 7.49 -16.70
N ALA A 319 -1.02 7.29 -16.71
CA ALA A 319 -2.00 8.34 -16.63
C ALA A 319 -2.42 8.58 -15.17
N VAL A 320 -2.54 9.85 -14.77
CA VAL A 320 -3.19 10.25 -13.53
C VAL A 320 -4.66 10.50 -13.86
N ALA A 321 -5.56 9.69 -13.27
CA ALA A 321 -6.98 9.93 -13.42
C ALA A 321 -7.42 11.08 -12.51
N GLY A 322 -8.14 12.05 -13.05
CA GLY A 322 -8.97 12.94 -12.25
C GLY A 322 -10.09 12.15 -11.61
N ILE A 323 -10.47 12.45 -10.38
CA ILE A 323 -11.64 11.86 -9.73
C ILE A 323 -12.83 12.71 -10.15
N GLU A 324 -13.57 12.26 -11.16
CA GLU A 324 -14.84 12.87 -11.53
C GLU A 324 -15.86 12.57 -10.42
N GLY A 325 -16.42 13.63 -9.81
CA GLY A 325 -17.50 13.48 -8.83
C GLY A 325 -17.39 14.25 -7.53
N SER A 326 -16.61 15.34 -7.44
CA SER A 326 -16.78 16.29 -6.33
C SER A 326 -18.03 17.15 -6.60
N PRO A 327 -19.12 17.04 -5.79
CA PRO A 327 -20.24 17.95 -5.87
C PRO A 327 -19.82 19.29 -5.23
N GLY A 328 -19.42 20.27 -6.05
CA GLY A 328 -19.08 21.58 -5.50
C GLY A 328 -18.38 22.53 -6.45
N ALA A 329 -18.97 22.81 -7.62
CA ALA A 329 -18.68 24.04 -8.38
C ALA A 329 -19.84 24.40 -9.32
N GLU A 330 -21.06 24.41 -8.82
CA GLU A 330 -22.14 25.22 -9.39
C GLU A 330 -22.35 26.42 -8.47
N GLY A 331 -21.58 27.45 -8.68
CA GLY A 331 -21.63 28.76 -8.03
C GLY A 331 -21.83 29.84 -9.07
N GLY A 332 -23.09 30.08 -9.41
CA GLY A 332 -23.69 31.40 -9.68
C GLY A 332 -22.94 32.36 -10.57
N THR A 333 -23.39 32.49 -11.81
CA THR A 333 -23.49 33.75 -12.50
C THR A 333 -24.92 33.92 -12.95
N GLY A 334 -25.60 34.80 -12.28
CA GLY A 334 -26.85 35.39 -12.62
C GLY A 334 -26.82 36.84 -12.21
#